data_50633ae33c494ffdb3390daa0f0b60f6
#
_entry.id   50633ae33c494ffdb3390daa0f0b60f6
#
_cell.length_a   1.000
_cell.length_b   1.000
_cell.length_c   1.000
_cell.angle_alpha   90.00
_cell.angle_beta   90.00
_cell.angle_gamma   90.00
#
_symmetry.space_group_name_H-M   'P 1'
#
loop_
_entity.id
_entity.type
_entity.pdbx_description
1 polymer ?
#
loop_
_entity_poly.entity_id
_entity_poly.type
_entity_poly.pdbx_seq_one_letter_code
_entity_poly.pdbx_strand_id
1 'polypeptide(L)'
;MNHTFRTLTLVLACVASLSANADPKTPGTHQGYSTIDMTTAGIPKDVRMISVADIKHELAGKPPFAVGFDIDDTTLFSSPVFYRGQQMFSPGGYSYLTNQKFWDKANCGWDKFSMPKQIAQKLIKMHQERGDDIYFITGRTGSACHFTTDYLQKTFQIKKMNDVIFAGSSRTEYTKTQYIKAHDIKIYYGDADGDIISARDAGAEGIRVMRAANSSYKPIPKNGIYGERVLKDSQY
;
A
#
# COMPACT_ATOMS: atom_id res chain seq x y z
N MET A 1 8.09 68.51 -24.96
CA MET A 1 7.51 67.67 -23.93
C MET A 1 7.22 66.31 -24.55
N ASN A 2 8.17 65.41 -24.41
CA ASN A 2 8.07 64.03 -25.02
C ASN A 2 7.66 63.06 -23.92
N HIS A 3 6.46 62.52 -24.03
CA HIS A 3 5.99 61.44 -23.17
C HIS A 3 6.27 60.09 -23.85
N THR A 4 7.25 59.31 -23.32
CA THR A 4 7.56 57.97 -23.73
C THR A 4 6.66 56.99 -22.92
N PHE A 5 5.69 56.36 -23.58
CA PHE A 5 4.92 55.23 -23.01
C PHE A 5 5.78 53.97 -23.01
N ARG A 6 6.08 53.45 -21.82
CA ARG A 6 6.67 52.11 -21.65
C ARG A 6 5.56 51.09 -21.55
N THR A 7 5.42 50.28 -22.58
CA THR A 7 4.53 49.13 -22.58
C THR A 7 5.16 48.00 -21.76
N LEU A 8 4.51 47.66 -20.65
CA LEU A 8 4.92 46.55 -19.80
C LEU A 8 4.26 45.28 -20.34
N THR A 9 5.05 44.42 -21.01
CA THR A 9 4.57 43.13 -21.51
C THR A 9 4.61 42.12 -20.35
N LEU A 10 3.44 41.75 -19.85
CA LEU A 10 3.26 40.71 -18.83
C LEU A 10 3.36 39.33 -19.53
N VAL A 11 4.48 38.64 -19.36
CA VAL A 11 4.64 37.23 -19.81
C VAL A 11 3.97 36.34 -18.79
N LEU A 12 2.76 35.86 -19.11
CA LEU A 12 2.06 34.85 -18.32
C LEU A 12 2.67 33.49 -18.63
N ALA A 13 3.55 33.02 -17.76
CA ALA A 13 4.09 31.68 -17.84
C ALA A 13 3.00 30.68 -17.41
N CYS A 14 2.30 30.07 -18.37
CA CYS A 14 1.47 28.92 -18.14
C CYS A 14 2.37 27.73 -17.73
N VAL A 15 2.46 27.45 -16.43
CA VAL A 15 2.99 26.17 -15.94
C VAL A 15 1.93 25.13 -16.25
N ALA A 16 2.04 24.48 -17.39
CA ALA A 16 1.28 23.28 -17.69
C ALA A 16 1.78 22.18 -16.74
N SER A 17 1.01 21.90 -15.71
CA SER A 17 1.18 20.69 -14.89
C SER A 17 0.90 19.49 -15.78
N LEU A 18 1.93 18.92 -16.36
CA LEU A 18 1.86 17.60 -17.00
C LEU A 18 1.58 16.59 -15.88
N SER A 19 0.30 16.32 -15.62
CA SER A 19 -0.11 15.10 -14.94
C SER A 19 0.27 13.95 -15.89
N ALA A 20 1.45 13.39 -15.68
CA ALA A 20 1.82 12.16 -16.34
C ALA A 20 0.83 11.10 -15.83
N ASN A 21 -0.19 10.80 -16.62
CA ASN A 21 -0.99 9.59 -16.44
C ASN A 21 -0.01 8.43 -16.59
N ALA A 22 0.39 7.84 -15.48
CA ALA A 22 1.25 6.66 -15.52
C ALA A 22 0.44 5.53 -16.18
N ASP A 23 1.02 4.95 -17.22
CA ASP A 23 0.46 3.78 -17.88
C ASP A 23 0.29 2.65 -16.86
N PRO A 24 -0.89 2.02 -16.74
CA PRO A 24 -1.07 0.83 -15.92
C PRO A 24 0.01 -0.20 -16.22
N LYS A 25 0.60 -0.79 -15.16
CA LYS A 25 1.72 -1.74 -15.28
C LYS A 25 3.04 -1.14 -15.79
N THR A 26 3.24 0.16 -15.57
CA THR A 26 4.51 0.82 -15.90
C THR A 26 5.69 0.08 -15.24
N PRO A 27 6.78 -0.21 -15.99
CA PRO A 27 7.99 -0.77 -15.44
C PRO A 27 8.61 0.10 -14.34
N GLY A 28 9.28 -0.53 -13.40
CA GLY A 28 10.05 0.19 -12.38
C GLY A 28 11.18 1.02 -12.98
N THR A 29 11.54 2.10 -12.30
CA THR A 29 12.58 3.05 -12.76
C THR A 29 13.96 2.76 -12.17
N HIS A 30 14.02 1.91 -11.14
CA HIS A 30 15.24 1.51 -10.44
C HIS A 30 15.42 -0.01 -10.49
N GLN A 31 16.60 -0.51 -10.10
CA GLN A 31 16.86 -1.95 -10.08
C GLN A 31 15.91 -2.67 -9.12
N GLY A 32 15.73 -2.12 -7.92
CA GLY A 32 14.94 -2.73 -6.84
C GLY A 32 15.50 -4.07 -6.37
N TYR A 33 15.15 -4.48 -5.15
CA TYR A 33 15.71 -5.68 -4.52
C TYR A 33 14.63 -6.41 -3.74
N SER A 34 14.57 -7.73 -3.90
CA SER A 34 13.64 -8.53 -3.09
C SER A 34 14.05 -8.51 -1.62
N THR A 35 13.12 -8.84 -0.73
CA THR A 35 13.44 -9.01 0.69
C THR A 35 14.51 -10.09 0.90
N ILE A 36 14.55 -11.10 0.03
CA ILE A 36 15.59 -12.14 0.08
C ILE A 36 16.98 -11.51 -0.20
N ASP A 37 17.09 -10.71 -1.27
CA ASP A 37 18.36 -10.04 -1.61
C ASP A 37 18.83 -9.14 -0.46
N MET A 38 17.91 -8.34 0.10
CA MET A 38 18.22 -7.39 1.17
C MET A 38 18.62 -8.07 2.49
N THR A 39 18.09 -9.27 2.77
CA THR A 39 18.45 -10.04 3.98
C THR A 39 19.75 -10.83 3.81
N THR A 40 20.11 -11.22 2.60
CA THR A 40 21.32 -12.03 2.33
C THR A 40 22.53 -11.19 1.99
N ALA A 41 22.35 -10.11 1.21
CA ALA A 41 23.46 -9.26 0.72
C ALA A 41 23.54 -7.90 1.44
N GLY A 42 22.61 -7.60 2.34
CA GLY A 42 22.48 -6.30 3.00
C GLY A 42 21.64 -5.31 2.19
N ILE A 43 21.34 -4.17 2.83
CA ILE A 43 20.48 -3.14 2.24
C ILE A 43 21.29 -2.30 1.25
N PRO A 44 20.93 -2.27 -0.04
CA PRO A 44 21.61 -1.47 -1.04
C PRO A 44 21.47 0.03 -0.76
N LYS A 45 22.51 0.82 -1.10
CA LYS A 45 22.57 2.25 -0.80
C LYS A 45 21.54 3.10 -1.57
N ASP A 46 21.06 2.60 -2.69
CA ASP A 46 20.05 3.25 -3.54
C ASP A 46 18.62 3.00 -3.07
N VAL A 47 18.40 2.13 -2.06
CA VAL A 47 17.09 1.92 -1.45
C VAL A 47 16.87 2.92 -0.32
N ARG A 48 15.82 3.72 -0.43
CA ARG A 48 15.45 4.77 0.54
C ARG A 48 14.73 4.17 1.75
N MET A 49 15.51 3.71 2.74
CA MET A 49 14.94 3.12 3.95
C MET A 49 14.39 4.20 4.91
N ILE A 50 13.20 3.92 5.51
CA ILE A 50 12.59 4.78 6.52
C ILE A 50 12.10 3.94 7.71
N SER A 51 12.19 4.45 8.92
CA SER A 51 11.63 3.81 10.12
C SER A 51 10.28 4.43 10.52
N VAL A 52 9.52 3.73 11.37
CA VAL A 52 8.30 4.30 11.99
C VAL A 52 8.63 5.56 12.79
N ALA A 53 9.79 5.60 13.43
CA ALA A 53 10.24 6.78 14.19
C ALA A 53 10.50 7.98 13.29
N ASP A 54 11.12 7.76 12.11
CA ASP A 54 11.33 8.81 11.12
C ASP A 54 9.99 9.36 10.62
N ILE A 55 9.03 8.48 10.27
CA ILE A 55 7.67 8.89 9.85
C ILE A 55 6.99 9.70 10.96
N LYS A 56 7.03 9.22 12.21
CA LYS A 56 6.46 9.92 13.35
C LYS A 56 7.06 11.34 13.50
N HIS A 57 8.38 11.46 13.35
CA HIS A 57 9.08 12.74 13.40
C HIS A 57 8.67 13.67 12.24
N GLU A 58 8.61 13.17 11.02
CA GLU A 58 8.19 13.94 9.84
C GLU A 58 6.74 14.45 9.94
N LEU A 59 5.89 13.73 10.65
CA LEU A 59 4.48 14.05 10.84
C LEU A 59 4.21 14.88 12.11
N ALA A 60 5.23 15.14 12.93
CA ALA A 60 5.08 15.92 14.15
C ALA A 60 4.57 17.34 13.84
N GLY A 61 3.53 17.78 14.57
CA GLY A 61 2.93 19.10 14.39
C GLY A 61 2.05 19.26 13.14
N LYS A 62 1.97 18.26 12.26
CA LYS A 62 1.04 18.28 11.12
C LYS A 62 -0.36 17.87 11.58
N PRO A 63 -1.44 18.44 11.00
CA PRO A 63 -2.80 18.03 11.30
C PRO A 63 -3.05 16.57 10.91
N PRO A 64 -4.03 15.90 11.54
CA PRO A 64 -4.47 14.57 11.12
C PRO A 64 -4.93 14.54 9.66
N PHE A 65 -4.79 13.38 9.02
CA PHE A 65 -5.20 13.14 7.64
C PHE A 65 -5.65 11.66 7.45
N ALA A 66 -6.11 11.31 6.25
CA ALA A 66 -6.44 9.93 5.93
C ALA A 66 -5.19 9.15 5.53
N VAL A 67 -5.03 7.95 6.11
CA VAL A 67 -3.94 7.00 5.81
C VAL A 67 -4.52 5.67 5.38
N GLY A 68 -3.90 5.03 4.39
CA GLY A 68 -4.35 3.75 3.85
C GLY A 68 -3.33 2.63 4.08
N PHE A 69 -3.85 1.42 4.21
CA PHE A 69 -3.08 0.19 4.35
C PHE A 69 -3.64 -0.88 3.41
N ASP A 70 -2.75 -1.59 2.73
CA ASP A 70 -3.09 -2.90 2.20
C ASP A 70 -3.18 -3.95 3.32
N ILE A 71 -3.79 -5.10 3.04
CA ILE A 71 -3.99 -6.16 4.03
C ILE A 71 -2.94 -7.26 3.89
N ASP A 72 -2.93 -7.96 2.76
CA ASP A 72 -2.14 -9.17 2.58
C ASP A 72 -0.65 -8.89 2.45
N ASP A 73 0.16 -9.55 3.29
CA ASP A 73 1.60 -9.33 3.41
C ASP A 73 2.01 -7.89 3.80
N THR A 74 1.05 -6.99 4.01
CA THR A 74 1.24 -5.62 4.50
C THR A 74 0.89 -5.49 5.99
N THR A 75 -0.38 -5.68 6.36
CA THR A 75 -0.83 -5.66 7.76
C THR A 75 -0.90 -7.04 8.36
N LEU A 76 -1.21 -8.03 7.54
CA LEU A 76 -1.26 -9.45 7.91
C LEU A 76 -0.25 -10.23 7.08
N PHE A 77 0.53 -11.09 7.70
CA PHE A 77 1.24 -12.16 7.00
C PHE A 77 0.22 -13.24 6.65
N SER A 78 -0.29 -13.19 5.42
CA SER A 78 -1.45 -13.97 4.96
C SER A 78 -1.07 -15.32 4.35
N SER A 79 0.20 -15.70 4.35
CA SER A 79 0.67 -16.97 3.77
C SER A 79 -0.05 -18.22 4.24
N PRO A 80 -0.47 -18.38 5.52
CA PRO A 80 -1.24 -19.56 5.93
C PRO A 80 -2.58 -19.68 5.19
N VAL A 81 -3.28 -18.56 5.00
CA VAL A 81 -4.56 -18.51 4.28
C VAL A 81 -4.36 -18.76 2.79
N PHE A 82 -3.37 -18.12 2.18
CA PHE A 82 -3.07 -18.26 0.75
C PHE A 82 -2.57 -19.65 0.40
N TYR A 83 -1.69 -20.22 1.21
CA TYR A 83 -1.24 -21.59 1.04
C TYR A 83 -2.41 -22.60 1.13
N ARG A 84 -3.28 -22.44 2.13
CA ARG A 84 -4.49 -23.27 2.24
C ARG A 84 -5.40 -23.11 1.04
N GLY A 85 -5.59 -21.87 0.56
CA GLY A 85 -6.36 -21.58 -0.65
C GLY A 85 -5.78 -22.28 -1.88
N GLN A 86 -4.46 -22.17 -2.07
CA GLN A 86 -3.76 -22.85 -3.15
C GLN A 86 -3.98 -24.36 -3.11
N GLN A 87 -3.75 -24.99 -1.95
CA GLN A 87 -3.92 -26.45 -1.81
C GLN A 87 -5.35 -26.89 -2.07
N MET A 88 -6.35 -26.10 -1.68
CA MET A 88 -7.76 -26.48 -1.80
C MET A 88 -8.35 -26.22 -3.19
N PHE A 89 -7.96 -25.15 -3.85
CA PHE A 89 -8.64 -24.66 -5.06
C PHE A 89 -7.79 -24.69 -6.34
N SER A 90 -6.46 -24.73 -6.22
CA SER A 90 -5.55 -24.81 -7.38
C SER A 90 -4.15 -25.32 -6.97
N PRO A 91 -4.02 -26.61 -6.59
CA PRO A 91 -2.74 -27.15 -6.17
C PRO A 91 -1.61 -26.84 -7.17
N GLY A 92 -0.53 -26.21 -6.67
CA GLY A 92 0.61 -25.81 -7.48
C GLY A 92 0.42 -24.56 -8.37
N GLY A 93 -0.78 -23.96 -8.39
CA GLY A 93 -1.10 -22.78 -9.21
C GLY A 93 -1.61 -21.60 -8.41
N TYR A 94 -2.00 -20.52 -9.12
CA TYR A 94 -2.50 -19.29 -8.53
C TYR A 94 -3.95 -18.95 -8.94
N SER A 95 -4.66 -19.86 -9.65
CA SER A 95 -6.04 -19.60 -10.08
C SER A 95 -7.03 -19.49 -8.92
N TYR A 96 -6.66 -19.95 -7.71
CA TYR A 96 -7.45 -19.73 -6.50
C TYR A 96 -7.67 -18.23 -6.21
N LEU A 97 -6.77 -17.35 -6.63
CA LEU A 97 -6.90 -15.89 -6.45
C LEU A 97 -8.04 -15.27 -7.28
N THR A 98 -8.53 -15.98 -8.30
CA THR A 98 -9.72 -15.59 -9.08
C THR A 98 -10.97 -16.36 -8.69
N ASN A 99 -10.89 -17.21 -7.66
CA ASN A 99 -11.98 -18.06 -7.21
C ASN A 99 -12.75 -17.38 -6.07
N GLN A 100 -14.02 -17.03 -6.30
CA GLN A 100 -14.89 -16.41 -5.29
C GLN A 100 -15.00 -17.26 -4.02
N LYS A 101 -15.08 -18.60 -4.14
CA LYS A 101 -15.16 -19.49 -2.97
C LYS A 101 -13.95 -19.42 -2.06
N PHE A 102 -12.76 -19.12 -2.61
CA PHE A 102 -11.57 -18.86 -1.81
C PHE A 102 -11.73 -17.56 -1.02
N TRP A 103 -12.14 -16.48 -1.71
CA TRP A 103 -12.30 -15.18 -1.06
C TRP A 103 -13.41 -15.19 -0.02
N ASP A 104 -14.50 -15.92 -0.25
CA ASP A 104 -15.55 -16.09 0.77
C ASP A 104 -15.00 -16.77 2.03
N LYS A 105 -14.13 -17.77 1.89
CA LYS A 105 -13.49 -18.39 3.06
C LYS A 105 -12.47 -17.46 3.73
N ALA A 106 -11.64 -16.80 2.96
CA ALA A 106 -10.64 -15.86 3.47
C ALA A 106 -11.31 -14.71 4.24
N ASN A 107 -12.22 -13.99 3.60
CA ASN A 107 -12.89 -12.81 4.13
C ASN A 107 -13.90 -13.13 5.25
N CYS A 108 -14.46 -14.36 5.29
CA CYS A 108 -15.50 -14.72 6.25
C CYS A 108 -14.99 -15.68 7.36
N GLY A 109 -13.70 -15.66 7.65
CA GLY A 109 -13.20 -16.35 8.84
C GLY A 109 -11.79 -16.91 8.79
N TRP A 110 -11.19 -17.11 7.61
CA TRP A 110 -9.82 -17.64 7.55
C TRP A 110 -8.76 -16.61 7.93
N ASP A 111 -9.06 -15.31 7.89
CA ASP A 111 -8.14 -14.27 8.34
C ASP A 111 -7.64 -14.48 9.77
N LYS A 112 -8.39 -15.18 10.61
CA LYS A 112 -7.94 -15.58 11.96
C LYS A 112 -6.67 -16.45 11.95
N PHE A 113 -6.30 -17.06 10.84
CA PHE A 113 -5.07 -17.83 10.67
C PHE A 113 -3.90 -17.02 10.11
N SER A 114 -4.15 -15.77 9.68
CA SER A 114 -3.12 -14.82 9.31
C SER A 114 -2.48 -14.23 10.56
N MET A 115 -1.19 -13.91 10.47
CA MET A 115 -0.46 -13.34 11.61
C MET A 115 -0.35 -11.82 11.45
N PRO A 116 -0.79 -11.01 12.44
CA PRO A 116 -0.59 -9.58 12.42
C PRO A 116 0.91 -9.25 12.39
N LYS A 117 1.33 -8.42 11.43
CA LYS A 117 2.72 -7.98 11.35
C LYS A 117 3.01 -6.95 12.45
N GLN A 118 4.14 -7.12 13.14
CA GLN A 118 4.55 -6.20 14.21
C GLN A 118 4.70 -4.76 13.72
N ILE A 119 5.18 -4.60 12.48
CA ILE A 119 5.33 -3.29 11.88
C ILE A 119 4.00 -2.60 11.66
N ALA A 120 2.97 -3.35 11.25
CA ALA A 120 1.62 -2.82 11.09
C ALA A 120 1.02 -2.36 12.43
N GLN A 121 1.25 -3.12 13.50
CA GLN A 121 0.82 -2.72 14.85
C GLN A 121 1.44 -1.37 15.26
N LYS A 122 2.75 -1.18 15.00
CA LYS A 122 3.46 0.08 15.30
C LYS A 122 2.93 1.25 14.48
N LEU A 123 2.73 1.06 13.17
CA LEU A 123 2.21 2.09 12.27
C LEU A 123 0.78 2.50 12.63
N ILE A 124 -0.12 1.52 12.76
CA ILE A 124 -1.52 1.76 13.05
C ILE A 124 -1.66 2.47 14.41
N LYS A 125 -0.90 2.02 15.43
CA LYS A 125 -0.87 2.70 16.73
C LYS A 125 -0.40 4.15 16.59
N MET A 126 0.69 4.41 15.87
CA MET A 126 1.21 5.75 15.65
C MET A 126 0.18 6.66 14.96
N HIS A 127 -0.50 6.18 13.92
CA HIS A 127 -1.52 6.94 13.22
C HIS A 127 -2.76 7.18 14.08
N GLN A 128 -3.18 6.19 14.89
CA GLN A 128 -4.27 6.38 15.86
C GLN A 128 -3.93 7.44 16.92
N GLU A 129 -2.71 7.43 17.46
CA GLU A 129 -2.23 8.43 18.42
C GLU A 129 -2.22 9.85 17.84
N ARG A 130 -2.02 9.98 16.52
CA ARG A 130 -2.10 11.25 15.79
C ARG A 130 -3.54 11.70 15.54
N GLY A 131 -4.50 10.80 15.61
CA GLY A 131 -5.91 11.04 15.24
C GLY A 131 -6.16 10.93 13.72
N ASP A 132 -5.29 10.27 12.98
CA ASP A 132 -5.44 10.03 11.54
C ASP A 132 -6.63 9.08 11.27
N ASP A 133 -7.35 9.29 10.16
CA ASP A 133 -8.39 8.38 9.70
C ASP A 133 -7.75 7.18 8.98
N ILE A 134 -8.01 5.96 9.47
CA ILE A 134 -7.39 4.74 8.97
C ILE A 134 -8.33 4.02 8.01
N TYR A 135 -7.80 3.69 6.82
CA TYR A 135 -8.48 2.92 5.79
C TYR A 135 -7.70 1.65 5.45
N PHE A 136 -8.42 0.55 5.23
CA PHE A 136 -7.86 -0.67 4.65
C PHE A 136 -8.44 -0.87 3.26
N ILE A 137 -7.56 -0.96 2.25
CA ILE A 137 -7.94 -1.13 0.85
C ILE A 137 -7.18 -2.33 0.29
N THR A 138 -7.87 -3.41 -0.02
CA THR A 138 -7.28 -4.67 -0.46
C THR A 138 -7.64 -5.01 -1.89
N GLY A 139 -6.72 -5.71 -2.59
CA GLY A 139 -6.97 -6.29 -3.91
C GLY A 139 -7.85 -7.55 -3.91
N ARG A 140 -8.34 -7.98 -2.77
CA ARG A 140 -9.25 -9.13 -2.66
C ARG A 140 -10.59 -8.83 -3.34
N THR A 141 -11.24 -9.86 -3.83
CA THR A 141 -12.66 -9.78 -4.18
C THR A 141 -13.50 -9.78 -2.89
N GLY A 142 -14.50 -8.91 -2.81
CA GLY A 142 -15.39 -8.81 -1.66
C GLY A 142 -16.27 -10.04 -1.44
N SER A 143 -16.81 -10.17 -0.24
CA SER A 143 -17.74 -11.23 0.20
C SER A 143 -18.86 -10.61 1.03
N ALA A 144 -19.97 -11.34 1.19
CA ALA A 144 -21.16 -10.85 1.90
C ALA A 144 -21.04 -10.93 3.43
N CYS A 145 -19.85 -10.67 3.99
CA CYS A 145 -19.63 -10.70 5.44
C CYS A 145 -18.68 -9.56 5.87
N HIS A 146 -18.77 -9.15 7.14
CA HIS A 146 -17.93 -8.10 7.73
C HIS A 146 -16.77 -8.65 8.58
N PHE A 147 -16.47 -9.95 8.52
CA PHE A 147 -15.50 -10.58 9.41
C PHE A 147 -14.10 -9.95 9.30
N THR A 148 -13.62 -9.63 8.08
CA THR A 148 -12.30 -9.00 7.91
C THR A 148 -12.23 -7.64 8.60
N THR A 149 -13.27 -6.80 8.47
CA THR A 149 -13.36 -5.50 9.16
C THR A 149 -13.28 -5.69 10.67
N ASP A 150 -14.13 -6.54 11.24
CA ASP A 150 -14.18 -6.83 12.67
C ASP A 150 -12.86 -7.42 13.19
N TYR A 151 -12.27 -8.32 12.40
CA TYR A 151 -11.00 -8.96 12.75
C TYR A 151 -9.85 -7.94 12.81
N LEU A 152 -9.72 -7.05 11.83
CA LEU A 152 -8.70 -5.99 11.83
C LEU A 152 -8.94 -5.00 12.96
N GLN A 153 -10.19 -4.57 13.17
CA GLN A 153 -10.53 -3.68 14.28
C GLN A 153 -10.08 -4.23 15.62
N LYS A 154 -10.44 -5.49 15.89
CA LYS A 154 -10.08 -6.17 17.14
C LYS A 154 -8.58 -6.40 17.26
N THR A 155 -7.93 -6.87 16.18
CA THR A 155 -6.52 -7.24 16.17
C THR A 155 -5.61 -6.03 16.41
N PHE A 156 -5.92 -4.90 15.78
CA PHE A 156 -5.14 -3.66 15.88
C PHE A 156 -5.74 -2.66 16.89
N GLN A 157 -6.80 -3.03 17.60
CA GLN A 157 -7.47 -2.19 18.60
C GLN A 157 -7.85 -0.81 18.03
N ILE A 158 -8.44 -0.81 16.82
CA ILE A 158 -8.79 0.43 16.13
C ILE A 158 -10.05 1.01 16.73
N LYS A 159 -9.95 2.24 17.29
CA LYS A 159 -11.07 2.90 17.97
C LYS A 159 -12.18 3.35 17.02
N LYS A 160 -11.78 3.90 15.88
CA LYS A 160 -12.67 4.34 14.81
C LYS A 160 -12.29 3.57 13.53
N MET A 161 -13.00 2.49 13.26
CA MET A 161 -12.77 1.63 12.11
C MET A 161 -13.66 2.05 10.94
N ASN A 162 -13.05 2.23 9.77
CA ASN A 162 -13.78 2.28 8.51
C ASN A 162 -13.92 0.86 7.95
N ASP A 163 -15.01 0.59 7.24
CA ASP A 163 -15.18 -0.70 6.58
C ASP A 163 -14.01 -0.97 5.61
N VAL A 164 -13.60 -2.23 5.55
CA VAL A 164 -12.58 -2.66 4.58
C VAL A 164 -13.10 -2.47 3.17
N ILE A 165 -12.28 -1.83 2.33
CA ILE A 165 -12.57 -1.61 0.92
C ILE A 165 -11.96 -2.75 0.10
N PHE A 166 -12.81 -3.55 -0.51
CA PHE A 166 -12.44 -4.63 -1.41
C PHE A 166 -12.37 -4.08 -2.84
N ALA A 167 -11.20 -3.62 -3.25
CA ALA A 167 -11.00 -2.99 -4.57
C ALA A 167 -11.00 -4.00 -5.72
N GLY A 168 -10.86 -5.29 -5.41
CA GLY A 168 -10.64 -6.31 -6.43
C GLY A 168 -9.27 -6.18 -7.12
N SER A 169 -9.07 -7.00 -8.15
CA SER A 169 -7.85 -6.96 -8.96
C SER A 169 -8.17 -6.88 -10.45
N SER A 170 -7.34 -6.17 -11.21
CA SER A 170 -7.44 -6.07 -12.67
C SER A 170 -6.08 -6.39 -13.32
N ARG A 171 -6.11 -6.82 -14.57
CA ARG A 171 -4.88 -7.01 -15.37
C ARG A 171 -4.40 -5.72 -16.01
N THR A 172 -5.27 -4.76 -16.20
CA THR A 172 -5.03 -3.51 -16.94
C THR A 172 -5.03 -2.27 -16.08
N GLU A 173 -5.63 -2.32 -14.88
CA GLU A 173 -5.83 -1.17 -14.01
C GLU A 173 -5.29 -1.40 -12.61
N TYR A 174 -4.92 -0.33 -11.93
CA TYR A 174 -4.60 -0.29 -10.51
C TYR A 174 -5.87 0.09 -9.73
N THR A 175 -6.67 -0.91 -9.40
CA THR A 175 -8.04 -0.74 -8.86
C THR A 175 -8.09 0.05 -7.55
N LYS A 176 -7.03 0.09 -6.77
CA LYS A 176 -6.96 0.83 -5.50
C LYS A 176 -6.88 2.34 -5.69
N THR A 177 -6.37 2.83 -6.84
CA THR A 177 -6.15 4.26 -7.12
C THR A 177 -7.38 5.12 -6.87
N GLN A 178 -8.55 4.69 -7.36
CA GLN A 178 -9.81 5.41 -7.19
C GLN A 178 -10.21 5.59 -5.72
N TYR A 179 -10.00 4.58 -4.88
CA TYR A 179 -10.35 4.63 -3.46
C TYR A 179 -9.36 5.48 -2.66
N ILE A 180 -8.05 5.37 -2.96
CA ILE A 180 -7.02 6.22 -2.35
C ILE A 180 -7.34 7.69 -2.63
N LYS A 181 -7.71 8.01 -3.87
CA LYS A 181 -8.10 9.36 -4.28
C LYS A 181 -9.40 9.82 -3.64
N ALA A 182 -10.44 8.96 -3.62
CA ALA A 182 -11.76 9.29 -3.10
C ALA A 182 -11.75 9.63 -1.60
N HIS A 183 -10.86 9.00 -0.84
CA HIS A 183 -10.70 9.23 0.60
C HIS A 183 -9.58 10.23 0.93
N ASP A 184 -9.00 10.91 -0.06
CA ASP A 184 -7.91 11.89 0.10
C ASP A 184 -6.73 11.34 0.95
N ILE A 185 -6.43 10.05 0.77
CA ILE A 185 -5.36 9.38 1.50
C ILE A 185 -4.01 10.02 1.15
N LYS A 186 -3.24 10.41 2.16
CA LYS A 186 -1.94 11.08 1.97
C LYS A 186 -0.76 10.13 1.97
N ILE A 187 -0.85 9.04 2.74
CA ILE A 187 0.15 7.98 2.79
C ILE A 187 -0.56 6.64 2.63
N TYR A 188 -0.03 5.78 1.76
CA TYR A 188 -0.53 4.43 1.57
C TYR A 188 0.60 3.42 1.77
N TYR A 189 0.39 2.46 2.69
CA TYR A 189 1.32 1.40 2.99
C TYR A 189 0.92 0.13 2.24
N GLY A 190 1.86 -0.46 1.50
CA GLY A 190 1.59 -1.68 0.76
C GLY A 190 2.87 -2.44 0.39
N ASP A 191 2.73 -3.74 0.15
CA ASP A 191 3.86 -4.61 -0.18
C ASP A 191 3.99 -4.88 -1.68
N ALA A 192 2.90 -4.74 -2.44
CA ALA A 192 2.88 -5.00 -3.87
C ALA A 192 3.23 -3.75 -4.71
N ASP A 193 3.70 -3.98 -5.94
CA ASP A 193 3.98 -2.92 -6.90
C ASP A 193 2.73 -2.08 -7.19
N GLY A 194 1.58 -2.76 -7.30
CA GLY A 194 0.30 -2.09 -7.50
C GLY A 194 -0.09 -1.12 -6.38
N ASP A 195 0.37 -1.33 -5.16
CA ASP A 195 0.11 -0.44 -4.03
C ASP A 195 0.86 0.89 -4.19
N ILE A 196 2.14 0.78 -4.53
CA ILE A 196 3.01 1.95 -4.71
C ILE A 196 2.55 2.79 -5.90
N ILE A 197 2.20 2.12 -7.00
CA ILE A 197 1.74 2.81 -8.21
C ILE A 197 0.35 3.42 -7.96
N SER A 198 -0.58 2.68 -7.33
CA SER A 198 -1.90 3.21 -6.97
C SER A 198 -1.82 4.47 -6.10
N ALA A 199 -0.92 4.46 -5.11
CA ALA A 199 -0.69 5.62 -4.25
C ALA A 199 -0.18 6.82 -5.06
N ARG A 200 0.86 6.62 -5.86
CA ARG A 200 1.45 7.66 -6.72
C ARG A 200 0.41 8.25 -7.67
N ASP A 201 -0.34 7.40 -8.35
CA ASP A 201 -1.33 7.83 -9.35
C ASP A 201 -2.54 8.53 -8.72
N ALA A 202 -2.78 8.29 -7.43
CA ALA A 202 -3.77 9.00 -6.62
C ALA A 202 -3.23 10.31 -6.01
N GLY A 203 -1.94 10.63 -6.14
CA GLY A 203 -1.30 11.79 -5.51
C GLY A 203 -0.94 11.58 -4.04
N ALA A 204 -0.93 10.33 -3.58
CA ALA A 204 -0.49 9.92 -2.25
C ALA A 204 0.97 9.45 -2.25
N GLU A 205 1.61 9.46 -1.09
CA GLU A 205 2.88 8.80 -0.92
C GLU A 205 2.68 7.30 -0.69
N GLY A 206 3.27 6.46 -1.57
CA GLY A 206 3.36 5.02 -1.38
C GLY A 206 4.60 4.65 -0.58
N ILE A 207 4.44 4.02 0.58
CA ILE A 207 5.54 3.49 1.38
C ILE A 207 5.51 1.96 1.31
N ARG A 208 6.63 1.38 0.83
CA ARG A 208 6.76 -0.06 0.69
C ARG A 208 6.91 -0.75 2.04
N VAL A 209 6.03 -1.70 2.31
CA VAL A 209 6.19 -2.71 3.36
C VAL A 209 6.86 -3.94 2.72
N MET A 210 7.96 -4.42 3.27
CA MET A 210 8.65 -5.58 2.70
C MET A 210 7.78 -6.83 2.85
N ARG A 211 7.50 -7.52 1.73
CA ARG A 211 6.89 -8.84 1.78
C ARG A 211 7.88 -9.83 2.38
N ALA A 212 7.42 -10.65 3.33
CA ALA A 212 8.28 -11.64 3.98
C ALA A 212 8.93 -12.58 2.95
N ALA A 213 10.21 -12.90 3.14
CA ALA A 213 10.96 -13.77 2.23
C ALA A 213 10.33 -15.17 2.07
N ASN A 214 9.65 -15.66 3.13
CA ASN A 214 8.94 -16.92 3.16
C ASN A 214 7.45 -16.81 2.80
N SER A 215 6.98 -15.67 2.28
CA SER A 215 5.60 -15.56 1.79
C SER A 215 5.33 -16.61 0.72
N SER A 216 4.15 -17.23 0.81
CA SER A 216 3.66 -18.17 -0.20
C SER A 216 3.17 -17.47 -1.48
N TYR A 217 2.98 -16.16 -1.44
CA TYR A 217 2.55 -15.37 -2.60
C TYR A 217 3.76 -14.87 -3.39
N LYS A 218 4.09 -15.57 -4.45
CA LYS A 218 5.26 -15.30 -5.32
C LYS A 218 4.85 -14.61 -6.62
N PRO A 219 5.78 -13.89 -7.27
CA PRO A 219 7.14 -13.59 -6.83
C PRO A 219 7.19 -12.59 -5.66
N ILE A 220 8.31 -12.56 -4.92
CA ILE A 220 8.55 -11.51 -3.92
C ILE A 220 8.80 -10.19 -4.67
N PRO A 221 8.06 -9.11 -4.37
CA PRO A 221 8.25 -7.83 -5.02
C PRO A 221 9.65 -7.24 -4.79
N LYS A 222 10.07 -6.38 -5.70
CA LYS A 222 11.35 -5.67 -5.59
C LYS A 222 11.13 -4.33 -4.86
N ASN A 223 11.68 -4.23 -3.65
CA ASN A 223 11.64 -3.03 -2.85
C ASN A 223 12.49 -1.93 -3.48
N GLY A 224 12.00 -0.69 -3.52
CA GLY A 224 12.67 0.47 -4.08
C GLY A 224 12.64 0.58 -5.62
N ILE A 225 11.98 -0.36 -6.31
CA ILE A 225 11.97 -0.40 -7.79
C ILE A 225 11.33 0.85 -8.44
N TYR A 226 10.47 1.54 -7.73
CA TYR A 226 9.83 2.80 -8.17
C TYR A 226 10.44 4.04 -7.51
N GLY A 227 11.57 3.90 -6.79
CA GLY A 227 12.18 4.97 -6.01
C GLY A 227 11.39 5.32 -4.73
N GLU A 228 10.44 4.47 -4.35
CA GLU A 228 9.63 4.61 -3.14
C GLU A 228 10.48 4.44 -1.89
N ARG A 229 9.99 4.99 -0.77
CA ARG A 229 10.55 4.71 0.54
C ARG A 229 10.17 3.29 0.98
N VAL A 230 11.12 2.58 1.59
CA VAL A 230 10.95 1.20 2.07
C VAL A 230 11.03 1.19 3.59
N LEU A 231 10.03 0.64 4.23
CA LEU A 231 9.92 0.60 5.68
C LEU A 231 10.90 -0.41 6.27
N LYS A 232 11.75 0.04 7.19
CA LYS A 232 12.73 -0.80 7.91
C LYS A 232 12.00 -1.88 8.74
N ASP A 233 12.61 -3.07 8.84
CA ASP A 233 12.15 -4.19 9.68
C ASP A 233 10.68 -4.58 9.44
N SER A 234 10.20 -4.41 8.20
CA SER A 234 8.78 -4.53 7.87
C SER A 234 8.38 -5.86 7.27
N GLN A 235 9.27 -6.84 7.22
CA GLN A 235 8.93 -8.16 6.67
C GLN A 235 8.04 -9.00 7.61
N TYR A 236 8.02 -8.68 8.93
CA TYR A 236 7.19 -9.37 9.94
C TYR A 236 6.47 -8.41 10.90
#